data_bd0a2c230650a6a44907843088e5ef85
#
_entry.id   bd0a2c230650a6a44907843088e5ef85
#
_cell.length_a   1.000
_cell.length_b   1.000
_cell.length_c   1.000
_cell.angle_alpha   90.00
_cell.angle_beta   90.00
_cell.angle_gamma   90.00
#
_symmetry.space_group_name_H-M   'P 1'
#
loop_
_entity.id
_entity.type
_entity.pdbx_description
1 polymer ?
#
loop_
_entity_poly.entity_id
_entity_poly.type
_entity_poly.pdbx_seq_one_letter_code
_entity_poly.pdbx_strand_id
1 'polypeptide(L)'
;MKAFHLLGAAPLYTNSFVLISDAGHAVVIDPAAEVQEYDKIFKENNATLTTILCTHGHYDHVGSAGVLSREWKARIYCEPADCRGSQLFPLKSADSGYQEGEKLTVDELIFTVWHTPGHTEGGVVLLCGDYLFVGDTVFQGSIGRTDLEGGSMQKMDASLRKLAGLPIPKETQLLPGHGDFSTLGEELANNFYIRSALRGGNVDF
;
A
#
# COMPACT_ATOMS: atom_id res chain seq x y z
N MET A 1 8.39 13.79 11.75
CA MET A 1 7.38 13.21 10.82
C MET A 1 5.97 13.50 11.30
N LYS A 2 5.02 13.84 10.38
CA LYS A 2 3.57 13.90 10.61
C LYS A 2 2.89 12.86 9.72
N ALA A 3 1.79 12.25 10.20
CA ALA A 3 1.01 11.28 9.44
C ALA A 3 -0.46 11.69 9.40
N PHE A 4 -1.11 11.49 8.25
CA PHE A 4 -2.52 11.77 8.02
C PHE A 4 -3.15 10.58 7.33
N HIS A 5 -4.43 10.33 7.64
CA HIS A 5 -5.25 9.31 7.02
C HIS A 5 -6.43 9.96 6.31
N LEU A 6 -6.68 9.57 5.09
CA LEU A 6 -7.78 9.96 4.24
C LEU A 6 -8.55 8.74 3.76
N LEU A 7 -9.78 8.94 3.34
CA LEU A 7 -10.61 7.88 2.76
C LEU A 7 -10.97 8.22 1.32
N GLY A 8 -10.83 7.26 0.44
CA GLY A 8 -11.39 7.31 -0.91
C GLY A 8 -12.92 7.34 -0.91
N ALA A 9 -13.48 7.54 -2.09
CA ALA A 9 -14.92 7.67 -2.27
C ALA A 9 -15.70 6.38 -1.94
N ALA A 10 -16.96 6.55 -1.54
CA ALA A 10 -17.90 5.44 -1.42
C ALA A 10 -18.08 4.71 -2.77
N PRO A 11 -18.37 3.42 -2.77
CA PRO A 11 -18.59 2.53 -1.62
C PRO A 11 -17.33 1.84 -1.07
N LEU A 12 -16.17 2.05 -1.68
CA LEU A 12 -14.95 1.29 -1.34
C LEU A 12 -14.22 1.85 -0.12
N TYR A 13 -14.28 3.17 0.10
CA TYR A 13 -13.64 3.83 1.25
C TYR A 13 -12.17 3.40 1.44
N THR A 14 -11.42 3.36 0.33
CA THR A 14 -10.01 2.95 0.33
C THR A 14 -9.18 3.86 1.24
N ASN A 15 -8.41 3.28 2.12
CA ASN A 15 -7.49 4.00 3.00
C ASN A 15 -6.34 4.60 2.18
N SER A 16 -6.09 5.88 2.37
CA SER A 16 -4.96 6.60 1.80
C SER A 16 -4.20 7.33 2.88
N PHE A 17 -2.89 7.42 2.74
CA PHE A 17 -2.05 7.98 3.79
C PHE A 17 -1.12 9.06 3.25
N VAL A 18 -0.86 10.07 4.09
CA VAL A 18 0.13 11.10 3.82
C VAL A 18 1.14 11.11 4.94
N LEU A 19 2.42 10.94 4.62
CA LEU A 19 3.51 11.19 5.56
C LEU A 19 4.25 12.45 5.16
N ILE A 20 4.54 13.33 6.13
CA ILE A 20 5.30 14.56 5.89
C ILE A 20 6.57 14.51 6.74
N SER A 21 7.71 14.67 6.08
CA SER A 21 9.03 14.72 6.70
C SER A 21 9.22 16.00 7.52
N ASP A 22 10.23 16.04 8.36
CA ASP A 22 10.59 17.23 9.13
C ASP A 22 11.12 18.36 8.22
N ALA A 23 11.59 18.05 7.01
CA ALA A 23 11.95 19.01 5.97
C ALA A 23 10.76 19.54 5.16
N GLY A 24 9.55 18.99 5.36
CA GLY A 24 8.33 19.43 4.68
C GLY A 24 8.08 18.72 3.34
N HIS A 25 8.78 17.63 3.04
CA HIS A 25 8.45 16.80 1.88
C HIS A 25 7.38 15.78 2.23
N ALA A 26 6.37 15.69 1.36
CA ALA A 26 5.26 14.77 1.54
C ALA A 26 5.41 13.52 0.66
N VAL A 27 5.00 12.39 1.23
CA VAL A 27 4.81 11.11 0.54
C VAL A 27 3.35 10.73 0.68
N VAL A 28 2.68 10.39 -0.43
CA VAL A 28 1.32 9.84 -0.42
C VAL A 28 1.39 8.36 -0.71
N ILE A 29 0.72 7.55 0.09
CA ILE A 29 0.54 6.11 -0.11
C ILE A 29 -0.91 5.87 -0.55
N ASP A 30 -1.09 5.18 -1.68
CA ASP A 30 -2.36 4.84 -2.29
C ASP A 30 -3.31 6.06 -2.39
N PRO A 31 -3.09 6.99 -3.34
CA PRO A 31 -3.85 8.23 -3.47
C PRO A 31 -5.29 8.00 -3.93
N ALA A 32 -6.15 7.54 -3.03
CA ALA A 32 -7.55 7.17 -3.23
C ALA A 32 -8.55 8.32 -3.02
N ALA A 33 -8.18 9.31 -2.19
CA ALA A 33 -9.05 10.44 -1.86
C ALA A 33 -9.05 11.52 -2.97
N GLU A 34 -9.94 12.48 -2.84
CA GLU A 34 -10.01 13.62 -3.77
C GLU A 34 -8.75 14.50 -3.67
N VAL A 35 -8.28 15.00 -4.82
CA VAL A 35 -7.03 15.81 -4.90
C VAL A 35 -7.04 16.98 -3.93
N GLN A 36 -8.19 17.62 -3.77
CA GLN A 36 -8.35 18.81 -2.91
C GLN A 36 -8.08 18.50 -1.42
N GLU A 37 -8.31 17.26 -0.98
CA GLU A 37 -8.03 16.86 0.39
C GLU A 37 -6.53 16.78 0.66
N TYR A 38 -5.76 16.26 -0.29
CA TYR A 38 -4.30 16.26 -0.24
C TYR A 38 -3.75 17.69 -0.28
N ASP A 39 -4.22 18.52 -1.21
CA ASP A 39 -3.79 19.91 -1.36
C ASP A 39 -4.01 20.72 -0.08
N LYS A 40 -5.14 20.46 0.60
CA LYS A 40 -5.42 21.08 1.90
C LYS A 40 -4.37 20.68 2.94
N ILE A 41 -4.05 19.39 3.06
CA ILE A 41 -3.02 18.90 3.99
C ILE A 41 -1.67 19.54 3.67
N PHE A 42 -1.26 19.56 2.41
CA PHE A 42 0.03 20.13 2.00
C PHE A 42 0.09 21.62 2.32
N LYS A 43 -0.95 22.38 2.00
CA LYS A 43 -1.03 23.81 2.27
C LYS A 43 -0.99 24.14 3.76
N GLU A 44 -1.80 23.43 4.57
CA GLU A 44 -1.87 23.65 6.02
C GLU A 44 -0.55 23.31 6.75
N ASN A 45 0.26 22.44 6.16
CA ASN A 45 1.54 22.00 6.72
C ASN A 45 2.77 22.59 6.03
N ASN A 46 2.61 23.50 5.06
CA ASN A 46 3.68 24.02 4.20
C ASN A 46 4.53 22.89 3.60
N ALA A 47 3.85 21.83 3.15
CA ALA A 47 4.50 20.65 2.60
C ALA A 47 4.50 20.65 1.08
N THR A 48 5.47 19.96 0.49
CA THR A 48 5.60 19.76 -0.95
C THR A 48 5.53 18.26 -1.24
N LEU A 49 4.56 17.82 -2.04
CA LEU A 49 4.48 16.42 -2.46
C LEU A 49 5.64 16.10 -3.41
N THR A 50 6.45 15.11 -3.06
CA THR A 50 7.60 14.66 -3.86
C THR A 50 7.45 13.23 -4.38
N THR A 51 6.70 12.40 -3.66
CA THR A 51 6.66 10.95 -3.90
C THR A 51 5.26 10.39 -3.68
N ILE A 52 4.84 9.54 -4.59
CA ILE A 52 3.61 8.76 -4.52
C ILE A 52 4.00 7.29 -4.56
N LEU A 53 3.58 6.52 -3.56
CA LEU A 53 3.85 5.10 -3.43
C LEU A 53 2.53 4.34 -3.55
N CYS A 54 2.39 3.53 -4.61
CA CYS A 54 1.22 2.68 -4.79
C CYS A 54 1.53 1.28 -4.31
N THR A 55 0.76 0.76 -3.35
CA THR A 55 0.90 -0.64 -2.90
C THR A 55 0.55 -1.62 -4.02
N HIS A 56 -0.39 -1.24 -4.88
CA HIS A 56 -0.76 -1.93 -6.12
C HIS A 56 -1.50 -0.96 -7.06
N GLY A 57 -1.92 -1.41 -8.24
CA GLY A 57 -2.41 -0.54 -9.30
C GLY A 57 -3.92 -0.47 -9.48
N HIS A 58 -4.76 -0.99 -8.58
CA HIS A 58 -6.21 -0.91 -8.74
C HIS A 58 -6.72 0.53 -8.70
N TYR A 59 -7.79 0.78 -9.48
CA TYR A 59 -8.33 2.12 -9.75
C TYR A 59 -8.67 2.93 -8.51
N ASP A 60 -9.13 2.26 -7.47
CA ASP A 60 -9.52 2.89 -6.21
C ASP A 60 -8.32 3.23 -5.30
N HIS A 61 -7.15 2.66 -5.55
CA HIS A 61 -5.89 3.01 -4.88
C HIS A 61 -5.11 4.10 -5.60
N VAL A 62 -5.22 4.19 -6.92
CA VAL A 62 -4.39 5.11 -7.72
C VAL A 62 -5.17 6.25 -8.37
N GLY A 63 -6.44 6.44 -8.01
CA GLY A 63 -7.36 7.37 -8.68
C GLY A 63 -6.82 8.79 -8.82
N SER A 64 -6.19 9.32 -7.80
CA SER A 64 -5.62 10.68 -7.80
C SER A 64 -4.13 10.73 -8.17
N ALA A 65 -3.44 9.59 -8.34
CA ALA A 65 -1.99 9.54 -8.55
C ALA A 65 -1.53 10.38 -9.73
N GLY A 66 -2.19 10.24 -10.88
CA GLY A 66 -1.80 10.93 -12.11
C GLY A 66 -2.04 12.44 -12.07
N VAL A 67 -3.04 12.91 -11.32
CA VAL A 67 -3.30 14.35 -11.14
C VAL A 67 -2.27 14.93 -10.20
N LEU A 68 -2.10 14.34 -9.03
CA LEU A 68 -1.13 14.76 -8.02
C LEU A 68 0.30 14.80 -8.58
N SER A 69 0.70 13.77 -9.34
CA SER A 69 2.02 13.75 -9.98
C SER A 69 2.22 14.91 -10.95
N ARG A 70 1.23 15.24 -11.79
CA ARG A 70 1.35 16.36 -12.74
C ARG A 70 1.42 17.71 -12.05
N GLU A 71 0.58 17.93 -11.03
CA GLU A 71 0.47 19.23 -10.35
C GLU A 71 1.69 19.50 -9.47
N TRP A 72 2.17 18.50 -8.76
CA TRP A 72 3.28 18.63 -7.82
C TRP A 72 4.62 18.18 -8.38
N LYS A 73 4.67 17.61 -9.59
CA LYS A 73 5.86 16.96 -10.19
C LYS A 73 6.41 15.84 -9.31
N ALA A 74 5.52 15.16 -8.58
CA ALA A 74 5.86 14.06 -7.72
C ALA A 74 6.09 12.78 -8.52
N ARG A 75 7.06 11.97 -8.12
CA ARG A 75 7.36 10.67 -8.73
C ARG A 75 6.36 9.63 -8.28
N ILE A 76 5.86 8.83 -9.22
CA ILE A 76 4.99 7.69 -8.95
C ILE A 76 5.84 6.42 -8.92
N TYR A 77 5.70 5.64 -7.85
CA TYR A 77 6.19 4.27 -7.73
C TYR A 77 4.99 3.32 -7.75
N CYS A 78 4.99 2.41 -8.70
CA CYS A 78 4.01 1.32 -8.84
C CYS A 78 4.65 0.20 -9.66
N GLU A 79 4.37 -1.05 -9.31
CA GLU A 79 4.89 -2.17 -10.08
C GLU A 79 4.41 -2.15 -11.54
N PRO A 80 5.30 -2.35 -12.52
CA PRO A 80 4.94 -2.35 -13.93
C PRO A 80 3.86 -3.37 -14.28
N ALA A 81 3.79 -4.50 -13.56
CA ALA A 81 2.75 -5.51 -13.74
C ALA A 81 1.33 -4.96 -13.48
N ASP A 82 1.21 -3.92 -12.68
CA ASP A 82 -0.05 -3.26 -12.33
C ASP A 82 -0.26 -1.93 -13.11
N CYS A 83 0.61 -1.59 -14.05
CA CYS A 83 0.49 -0.41 -14.93
C CYS A 83 -0.01 -0.83 -16.32
N ARG A 84 -1.32 -1.03 -16.49
CA ARG A 84 -1.90 -1.64 -17.71
C ARG A 84 -2.72 -0.66 -18.57
N GLY A 85 -3.09 0.50 -18.05
CA GLY A 85 -3.97 1.47 -18.74
C GLY A 85 -5.38 0.94 -18.99
N SER A 86 -5.86 0.01 -18.18
CA SER A 86 -7.20 -0.56 -18.21
C SER A 86 -8.13 0.14 -17.20
N GLN A 87 -9.42 -0.23 -17.19
CA GLN A 87 -10.35 0.30 -16.20
C GLN A 87 -9.97 -0.16 -14.77
N LEU A 88 -9.52 -1.40 -14.63
CA LEU A 88 -9.12 -1.96 -13.33
C LEU A 88 -7.76 -1.42 -12.88
N PHE A 89 -6.82 -1.25 -13.82
CA PHE A 89 -5.48 -0.74 -13.61
C PHE A 89 -5.24 0.53 -14.44
N PRO A 90 -5.71 1.71 -14.01
CA PRO A 90 -5.76 2.91 -14.86
C PRO A 90 -4.40 3.54 -15.16
N LEU A 91 -3.38 3.34 -14.32
CA LEU A 91 -2.04 3.80 -14.62
C LEU A 91 -1.51 3.10 -15.87
N LYS A 92 -0.96 3.87 -16.81
CA LYS A 92 -0.31 3.34 -18.03
C LYS A 92 1.17 3.04 -17.78
N SER A 93 1.78 3.79 -16.87
CA SER A 93 3.17 3.67 -16.45
C SER A 93 3.34 4.37 -15.11
N ALA A 94 4.39 4.02 -14.40
CA ALA A 94 4.93 4.74 -13.25
C ALA A 94 6.36 5.20 -13.58
N ASP A 95 6.91 6.12 -12.77
CA ASP A 95 8.29 6.58 -12.94
C ASP A 95 9.30 5.50 -12.53
N SER A 96 8.88 4.59 -11.64
CA SER A 96 9.66 3.43 -11.21
C SER A 96 8.74 2.33 -10.68
N GLY A 97 9.17 1.07 -10.82
CA GLY A 97 8.72 -0.04 -9.99
C GLY A 97 9.53 -0.11 -8.71
N TYR A 98 9.42 -1.24 -8.03
CA TYR A 98 10.11 -1.53 -6.77
C TYR A 98 11.11 -2.67 -6.92
N GLN A 99 12.11 -2.71 -6.04
CA GLN A 99 12.98 -3.87 -5.88
C GLN A 99 12.74 -4.52 -4.51
N GLU A 100 12.86 -5.85 -4.47
CA GLU A 100 12.72 -6.61 -3.22
C GLU A 100 13.75 -6.16 -2.18
N GLY A 101 13.27 -5.75 -1.00
CA GLY A 101 14.12 -5.26 0.09
C GLY A 101 14.68 -3.84 -0.13
N GLU A 102 14.24 -3.14 -1.18
CA GLU A 102 14.64 -1.76 -1.46
C GLU A 102 14.27 -0.83 -0.31
N LYS A 103 15.10 0.19 -0.10
CA LYS A 103 14.84 1.29 0.82
C LYS A 103 14.70 2.58 0.05
N LEU A 104 13.45 3.03 -0.11
CA LEU A 104 13.14 4.35 -0.66
C LEU A 104 13.24 5.39 0.46
N THR A 105 13.98 6.47 0.20
CA THR A 105 14.24 7.50 1.22
C THR A 105 13.71 8.85 0.76
N VAL A 106 12.95 9.50 1.61
CA VAL A 106 12.53 10.90 1.49
C VAL A 106 12.87 11.58 2.82
N ASP A 107 13.95 12.30 2.85
CA ASP A 107 14.56 12.85 4.07
C ASP A 107 14.80 11.75 5.13
N GLU A 108 14.19 11.86 6.32
CA GLU A 108 14.25 10.83 7.36
C GLU A 108 13.27 9.67 7.17
N LEU A 109 12.32 9.79 6.21
CA LEU A 109 11.35 8.73 5.93
C LEU A 109 12.03 7.63 5.11
N ILE A 110 12.13 6.44 5.67
CA ILE A 110 12.72 5.27 5.00
C ILE A 110 11.64 4.22 4.83
N PHE A 111 11.27 3.95 3.59
CA PHE A 111 10.30 2.92 3.23
C PHE A 111 11.04 1.65 2.78
N THR A 112 10.94 0.58 3.56
CA THR A 112 11.43 -0.74 3.12
C THR A 112 10.31 -1.46 2.39
N VAL A 113 10.61 -1.99 1.21
CA VAL A 113 9.63 -2.59 0.29
C VAL A 113 9.78 -4.10 0.25
N TRP A 114 8.67 -4.83 0.26
CA TRP A 114 8.62 -6.26 -0.04
C TRP A 114 7.47 -6.57 -0.98
N HIS A 115 7.75 -7.36 -2.02
CA HIS A 115 6.72 -7.84 -2.93
C HIS A 115 5.82 -8.86 -2.24
N THR A 116 4.51 -8.64 -2.34
CA THR A 116 3.47 -9.52 -1.81
C THR A 116 2.39 -9.76 -2.87
N PRO A 117 2.76 -10.40 -4.01
CA PRO A 117 1.77 -10.71 -5.05
C PRO A 117 0.70 -11.66 -4.54
N GLY A 118 -0.50 -11.56 -5.11
CA GLY A 118 -1.62 -12.44 -4.77
C GLY A 118 -2.97 -11.78 -4.96
N HIS A 119 -3.19 -10.58 -4.42
CA HIS A 119 -4.33 -9.74 -4.78
C HIS A 119 -4.16 -9.19 -6.20
N THR A 120 -2.99 -8.63 -6.47
CA THR A 120 -2.51 -8.32 -7.82
C THR A 120 -1.14 -8.98 -8.07
N GLU A 121 -0.65 -8.89 -9.29
CA GLU A 121 0.69 -9.37 -9.62
C GLU A 121 1.80 -8.46 -9.09
N GLY A 122 1.53 -7.15 -9.03
CA GLY A 122 2.47 -6.12 -8.60
C GLY A 122 2.31 -5.69 -7.13
N GLY A 123 1.56 -6.42 -6.31
CA GLY A 123 1.32 -6.06 -4.92
C GLY A 123 2.59 -5.97 -4.08
N VAL A 124 2.72 -4.92 -3.26
CA VAL A 124 3.82 -4.71 -2.32
C VAL A 124 3.31 -4.29 -0.95
N VAL A 125 4.13 -4.52 0.08
CA VAL A 125 3.99 -3.90 1.39
C VAL A 125 5.14 -2.94 1.66
N LEU A 126 4.87 -1.87 2.40
CA LEU A 126 5.81 -0.77 2.65
C LEU A 126 5.93 -0.54 4.16
N LEU A 127 7.12 -0.69 4.72
CA LEU A 127 7.37 -0.38 6.13
C LEU A 127 8.06 0.97 6.26
N CYS A 128 7.48 1.89 7.05
CA CYS A 128 8.11 3.15 7.43
C CYS A 128 7.92 3.41 8.93
N GLY A 129 9.01 3.35 9.69
CA GLY A 129 8.94 3.45 11.14
C GLY A 129 8.04 2.37 11.75
N ASP A 130 7.01 2.79 12.48
CA ASP A 130 6.04 1.89 13.14
C ASP A 130 4.81 1.57 12.26
N TYR A 131 4.82 1.96 10.98
CA TYR A 131 3.71 1.78 10.05
C TYR A 131 4.05 0.78 8.95
N LEU A 132 3.21 -0.23 8.79
CA LEU A 132 3.25 -1.20 7.70
C LEU A 132 2.03 -1.02 6.81
N PHE A 133 2.20 -0.37 5.67
CA PHE A 133 1.17 -0.20 4.65
C PHE A 133 1.10 -1.48 3.83
N VAL A 134 -0.01 -2.19 3.93
CA VAL A 134 -0.13 -3.53 3.35
C VAL A 134 -1.04 -3.60 2.12
N GLY A 135 -1.62 -2.47 1.72
CA GLY A 135 -2.61 -2.46 0.63
C GLY A 135 -3.64 -3.55 0.83
N ASP A 136 -3.91 -4.30 -0.22
CA ASP A 136 -4.87 -5.41 -0.22
C ASP A 136 -4.22 -6.78 -0.02
N THR A 137 -3.07 -6.83 0.65
CA THR A 137 -2.44 -8.11 1.03
C THR A 137 -3.12 -8.69 2.28
N VAL A 138 -3.26 -7.89 3.34
CA VAL A 138 -3.86 -8.32 4.62
C VAL A 138 -4.82 -7.25 5.12
N PHE A 139 -5.99 -7.70 5.58
CA PHE A 139 -6.98 -6.88 6.29
C PHE A 139 -7.13 -7.39 7.72
N GLN A 140 -7.80 -6.63 8.58
CA GLN A 140 -8.13 -7.10 9.91
C GLN A 140 -8.95 -8.41 9.84
N GLY A 141 -8.32 -9.52 10.23
CA GLY A 141 -8.93 -10.86 10.22
C GLY A 141 -9.19 -11.45 8.82
N SER A 142 -8.75 -10.81 7.74
CA SER A 142 -9.01 -11.22 6.36
C SER A 142 -7.83 -10.94 5.43
N ILE A 143 -8.02 -11.15 4.12
CA ILE A 143 -7.07 -10.83 3.05
C ILE A 143 -7.78 -10.21 1.85
N GLY A 144 -7.04 -9.59 0.94
CA GLY A 144 -7.55 -9.16 -0.35
C GLY A 144 -7.99 -10.35 -1.20
N ARG A 145 -9.03 -10.15 -2.01
CA ARG A 145 -9.53 -11.17 -2.96
C ARG A 145 -8.45 -11.49 -4.00
N THR A 146 -8.51 -12.71 -4.53
CA THR A 146 -7.48 -13.22 -5.46
C THR A 146 -8.06 -13.71 -6.78
N ASP A 147 -9.32 -13.41 -7.06
CA ASP A 147 -10.09 -13.85 -8.22
C ASP A 147 -10.21 -12.81 -9.34
N LEU A 148 -9.65 -11.63 -9.15
CA LEU A 148 -9.56 -10.60 -10.19
C LEU A 148 -8.36 -10.81 -11.11
N GLU A 149 -8.29 -10.03 -12.19
CA GLU A 149 -7.17 -10.03 -13.13
C GLU A 149 -5.84 -9.81 -12.42
N GLY A 150 -4.90 -10.74 -12.60
CA GLY A 150 -3.59 -10.72 -11.91
C GLY A 150 -3.58 -11.36 -10.53
N GLY A 151 -4.76 -11.74 -10.01
CA GLY A 151 -4.91 -12.41 -8.71
C GLY A 151 -4.46 -13.87 -8.71
N SER A 152 -4.02 -14.37 -7.56
CA SER A 152 -3.59 -15.75 -7.37
C SER A 152 -3.56 -16.13 -5.89
N MET A 153 -4.39 -17.05 -5.46
CA MET A 153 -4.39 -17.54 -4.08
C MET A 153 -3.05 -18.21 -3.72
N GLN A 154 -2.44 -18.95 -4.66
CA GLN A 154 -1.14 -19.57 -4.43
C GLN A 154 -0.04 -18.52 -4.15
N LYS A 155 -0.03 -17.42 -4.91
CA LYS A 155 0.90 -16.29 -4.67
C LYS A 155 0.58 -15.60 -3.35
N MET A 156 -0.71 -15.40 -3.03
CA MET A 156 -1.16 -14.82 -1.76
C MET A 156 -0.65 -15.65 -0.57
N ASP A 157 -0.82 -16.95 -0.59
CA ASP A 157 -0.30 -17.85 0.44
C ASP A 157 1.22 -17.71 0.64
N ALA A 158 1.96 -17.64 -0.45
CA ALA A 158 3.41 -17.43 -0.39
C ALA A 158 3.76 -16.07 0.21
N SER A 159 3.01 -15.01 -0.15
CA SER A 159 3.15 -13.66 0.38
C SER A 159 2.84 -13.57 1.87
N LEU A 160 1.79 -14.27 2.33
CA LEU A 160 1.45 -14.33 3.75
C LEU A 160 2.53 -15.04 4.58
N ARG A 161 3.08 -16.16 4.08
CA ARG A 161 4.22 -16.85 4.71
C ARG A 161 5.45 -15.95 4.77
N LYS A 162 5.75 -15.24 3.68
CA LYS A 162 6.85 -14.29 3.62
C LYS A 162 6.67 -13.17 4.65
N LEU A 163 5.50 -12.53 4.66
CA LEU A 163 5.18 -11.45 5.60
C LEU A 163 5.37 -11.88 7.06
N ALA A 164 4.91 -13.09 7.41
CA ALA A 164 5.05 -13.65 8.75
C ALA A 164 6.51 -13.91 9.16
N GLY A 165 7.42 -14.07 8.20
CA GLY A 165 8.85 -14.29 8.42
C GLY A 165 9.71 -13.02 8.35
N LEU A 166 9.13 -11.85 8.02
CA LEU A 166 9.89 -10.61 7.96
C LEU A 166 10.31 -10.14 9.36
N PRO A 167 11.50 -9.50 9.47
CA PRO A 167 12.01 -9.00 10.75
C PRO A 167 11.31 -7.66 11.12
N ILE A 168 9.99 -7.69 11.24
CA ILE A 168 9.15 -6.53 11.58
C ILE A 168 8.63 -6.72 13.00
N PRO A 169 8.73 -5.72 13.90
CA PRO A 169 8.18 -5.80 15.25
C PRO A 169 6.68 -6.09 15.22
N LYS A 170 6.21 -6.92 16.15
CA LYS A 170 4.79 -7.33 16.20
C LYS A 170 3.84 -6.18 16.56
N GLU A 171 4.32 -5.18 17.26
CA GLU A 171 3.62 -3.95 17.62
C GLU A 171 3.44 -2.97 16.46
N THR A 172 4.09 -3.22 15.31
CA THR A 172 3.97 -2.39 14.10
C THR A 172 2.50 -2.31 13.67
N GLN A 173 2.02 -1.08 13.46
CA GLN A 173 0.66 -0.85 12.99
C GLN A 173 0.49 -1.34 11.57
N LEU A 174 -0.49 -2.18 11.33
CA LEU A 174 -0.86 -2.70 10.02
C LEU A 174 -1.96 -1.80 9.44
N LEU A 175 -1.64 -1.16 8.33
CA LEU A 175 -2.47 -0.17 7.65
C LEU A 175 -2.92 -0.72 6.30
N PRO A 176 -4.13 -1.32 6.24
CA PRO A 176 -4.64 -1.94 5.02
C PRO A 176 -5.22 -0.92 4.04
N GLY A 177 -5.44 -1.36 2.80
CA GLY A 177 -6.18 -0.59 1.79
C GLY A 177 -7.65 -0.40 2.13
N HIS A 178 -8.26 -1.33 2.84
CA HIS A 178 -9.67 -1.25 3.25
C HIS A 178 -9.89 -1.69 4.68
N GLY A 179 -10.93 -1.13 5.31
CA GLY A 179 -11.38 -1.48 6.66
C GLY A 179 -10.49 -0.91 7.76
N ASP A 180 -10.58 -1.55 8.92
CA ASP A 180 -9.96 -1.05 10.14
C ASP A 180 -8.47 -1.40 10.23
N PHE A 181 -7.73 -0.61 11.01
CA PHE A 181 -6.33 -0.85 11.29
C PHE A 181 -6.15 -1.95 12.33
N SER A 182 -4.99 -2.60 12.27
CA SER A 182 -4.63 -3.68 13.19
C SER A 182 -3.15 -3.54 13.58
N THR A 183 -2.56 -4.59 14.14
CA THR A 183 -1.11 -4.73 14.29
C THR A 183 -0.63 -6.01 13.61
N LEU A 184 0.62 -6.03 13.20
CA LEU A 184 1.19 -7.26 12.62
C LEU A 184 1.05 -8.45 13.58
N GLY A 185 1.27 -8.23 14.88
CA GLY A 185 1.16 -9.27 15.89
C GLY A 185 -0.25 -9.83 16.05
N GLU A 186 -1.27 -8.96 15.99
CA GLU A 186 -2.66 -9.37 16.05
C GLU A 186 -3.03 -10.25 14.85
N GLU A 187 -2.64 -9.83 13.64
CA GLU A 187 -2.91 -10.61 12.43
C GLU A 187 -2.14 -11.92 12.40
N LEU A 188 -0.87 -11.95 12.82
CA LEU A 188 -0.11 -13.20 12.93
C LEU A 188 -0.74 -14.19 13.91
N ALA A 189 -1.36 -13.69 15.00
CA ALA A 189 -1.99 -14.52 16.02
C ALA A 189 -3.38 -15.01 15.61
N ASN A 190 -4.20 -14.16 15.00
CA ASN A 190 -5.64 -14.36 14.89
C ASN A 190 -6.18 -14.47 13.45
N ASN A 191 -5.46 -13.94 12.45
CA ASN A 191 -5.91 -14.00 11.05
C ASN A 191 -5.91 -15.45 10.55
N PHE A 192 -7.09 -15.92 10.15
CA PHE A 192 -7.29 -17.30 9.70
C PHE A 192 -6.41 -17.64 8.49
N TYR A 193 -6.31 -16.73 7.51
CA TYR A 193 -5.59 -16.96 6.27
C TYR A 193 -4.07 -17.05 6.50
N ILE A 194 -3.51 -16.15 7.30
CA ILE A 194 -2.08 -16.21 7.68
C ILE A 194 -1.78 -17.53 8.40
N ARG A 195 -2.62 -17.90 9.37
CA ARG A 195 -2.44 -19.15 10.11
C ARG A 195 -2.57 -20.39 9.23
N SER A 196 -3.50 -20.38 8.27
CA SER A 196 -3.66 -21.46 7.30
C SER A 196 -2.43 -21.56 6.39
N ALA A 197 -1.97 -20.44 5.84
CA ALA A 197 -0.77 -20.39 5.02
C ALA A 197 0.46 -20.94 5.75
N LEU A 198 0.65 -20.61 7.03
CA LEU A 198 1.77 -21.09 7.85
C LEU A 198 1.71 -22.61 8.15
N ARG A 199 0.52 -23.20 8.16
CA ARG A 199 0.34 -24.65 8.36
C ARG A 199 0.53 -25.49 7.10
N GLY A 200 0.73 -24.84 5.94
CA GLY A 200 0.82 -25.52 4.63
C GLY A 200 -0.51 -26.00 4.10
N GLY A 201 -1.62 -25.51 4.65
CA GLY A 201 -2.98 -25.81 4.17
C GLY A 201 -3.29 -25.00 2.91
N ASN A 202 -3.78 -25.66 1.86
CA ASN A 202 -4.51 -24.98 0.80
C ASN A 202 -5.86 -24.55 1.38
N VAL A 203 -6.16 -23.27 1.33
CA VAL A 203 -7.52 -22.79 1.58
C VAL A 203 -8.26 -22.94 0.26
N ASP A 204 -8.91 -24.10 0.08
CA ASP A 204 -9.86 -24.31 -1.01
C ASP A 204 -11.15 -23.54 -0.64
N PHE A 205 -11.56 -22.60 -1.49
CA PHE A 205 -12.84 -21.89 -1.42
C PHE A 205 -13.86 -22.53 -2.34
#